data_eda17c26306ad5e67e0967869f7002fa
#
_entry.id   eda17c26306ad5e67e0967869f7002fa
#
_cell.length_a   1.000
_cell.length_b   1.000
_cell.length_c   1.000
_cell.angle_alpha   90.00
_cell.angle_beta   90.00
_cell.angle_gamma   90.00
#
_symmetry.space_group_name_H-M   'P 1'
#
loop_
_entity.id
_entity.type
_entity.pdbx_description
1 polymer ?
#
loop_
_entity_poly.entity_id
_entity_poly.type
_entity_poly.pdbx_seq_one_letter_code
_entity_poly.pdbx_strand_id
1 'polypeptide(L)'
;ITTRLVGSEMCIRDRPFTTETEDHLLSLLSPVYINGLTLLGGEPFEPENQRALVPFLRRVRQMYPDKTIWGFSGFTYEELTSDGTHPRCEVTDEMLSLLDVLVDGRFVEELKDLTLRFRGSSNQRLIDLNASRQAGCLCFLPDRPRGGR
;
A
#
# COMPACT_ATOMS: atom_id res chain seq x y z
N ILE A 1 3.75 -10.53 -5.73
CA ILE A 1 3.51 -9.44 -4.77
C ILE A 1 4.58 -9.49 -3.69
N THR A 2 5.18 -8.35 -3.41
CA THR A 2 6.11 -8.23 -2.30
C THR A 2 5.39 -7.54 -1.15
N THR A 3 5.37 -8.18 0.01
CA THR A 3 4.93 -7.54 1.24
C THR A 3 6.15 -7.20 2.07
N ARG A 4 6.17 -5.99 2.60
CA ARG A 4 7.23 -5.54 3.48
C ARG A 4 6.67 -5.18 4.84
N LEU A 5 7.18 -5.85 5.85
CA LEU A 5 6.95 -5.50 7.23
C LEU A 5 8.06 -4.53 7.66
N VAL A 6 7.74 -3.54 8.48
CA VAL A 6 8.76 -2.67 9.03
C VAL A 6 9.69 -3.52 9.91
N GLY A 7 10.92 -3.73 9.45
CA GLY A 7 11.90 -4.61 10.08
C GLY A 7 12.08 -5.97 9.42
N SER A 8 11.22 -6.35 8.48
CA SER A 8 11.37 -7.58 7.71
C SER A 8 10.72 -7.47 6.35
N GLU A 9 11.10 -8.35 5.44
CA GLU A 9 10.59 -8.37 4.07
C GLU A 9 10.32 -9.80 3.65
N MET A 10 9.18 -10.02 2.97
CA MET A 10 8.85 -11.30 2.38
C MET A 10 8.34 -11.11 0.95
N CYS A 11 8.96 -11.80 0.00
CA CYS A 11 8.51 -11.82 -1.39
C CYS A 11 7.62 -13.04 -1.61
N ILE A 12 6.41 -12.80 -2.10
CA ILE A 12 5.44 -13.87 -2.40
C ILE A 12 5.19 -14.00 -3.90
N ARG A 13 6.07 -13.43 -4.72
CA ARG A 13 5.91 -13.36 -6.18
C ARG A 13 5.72 -14.74 -6.81
N ASP A 14 6.48 -15.72 -6.36
CA ASP A 14 6.52 -17.07 -6.95
C ASP A 14 5.75 -18.09 -6.12
N ARG A 15 4.93 -17.64 -5.18
CA ARG A 15 4.15 -18.50 -4.29
C ARG A 15 2.67 -18.18 -4.38
N PRO A 16 1.79 -19.19 -4.35
CA PRO A 16 0.36 -18.90 -4.21
C PRO A 16 0.09 -18.20 -2.88
N PHE A 17 -0.81 -17.23 -2.92
CA PHE A 17 -1.22 -16.50 -1.73
C PHE A 17 -2.33 -17.29 -1.03
N THR A 18 -1.92 -18.19 -0.16
CA THR A 18 -2.81 -19.12 0.54
C THR A 18 -3.09 -18.67 1.97
N THR A 19 -4.02 -19.33 2.64
CA THR A 19 -4.29 -19.11 4.06
C THR A 19 -3.04 -19.33 4.92
N GLU A 20 -2.21 -20.29 4.56
CA GLU A 20 -0.93 -20.54 5.26
C GLU A 20 0.03 -19.36 5.10
N THR A 21 0.10 -18.79 3.90
CA THR A 21 0.89 -17.58 3.64
C THR A 21 0.38 -16.41 4.47
N GLU A 22 -0.94 -16.22 4.51
CA GLU A 22 -1.56 -15.18 5.33
C GLU A 22 -1.24 -15.35 6.81
N ASP A 23 -1.37 -16.59 7.32
CA ASP A 23 -1.07 -16.88 8.73
C ASP A 23 0.39 -16.58 9.07
N HIS A 24 1.30 -16.92 8.18
CA HIS A 24 2.72 -16.62 8.37
C HIS A 24 2.97 -15.11 8.43
N LEU A 25 2.40 -14.36 7.48
CA LEU A 25 2.53 -12.90 7.46
C LEU A 25 1.92 -12.24 8.70
N LEU A 26 0.77 -12.74 9.15
CA LEU A 26 0.15 -12.23 10.37
C LEU A 26 1.03 -12.48 11.60
N SER A 27 1.69 -13.64 11.67
CA SER A 27 2.62 -13.92 12.77
C SER A 27 3.84 -13.00 12.76
N LEU A 28 4.31 -12.60 11.58
CA LEU A 28 5.43 -11.65 11.44
C LEU A 28 5.05 -10.24 11.90
N LEU A 29 3.78 -9.89 11.89
CA LEU A 29 3.28 -8.59 12.37
C LEU A 29 3.12 -8.52 13.88
N SER A 30 3.16 -9.66 14.59
CA SER A 30 2.85 -9.72 16.01
C SER A 30 3.81 -8.95 16.92
N PRO A 31 5.14 -8.85 16.65
CA PRO A 31 6.02 -8.12 17.54
C PRO A 31 5.64 -6.63 17.65
N VAL A 32 5.75 -6.10 18.88
CA VAL A 32 5.39 -4.69 19.14
C VAL A 32 6.27 -3.69 18.40
N TYR A 33 7.49 -4.08 18.05
CA TYR A 33 8.41 -3.21 17.30
C TYR A 33 8.07 -3.12 15.80
N ILE A 34 7.18 -3.97 15.29
CA ILE A 34 6.70 -3.88 13.90
C ILE A 34 5.57 -2.86 13.85
N ASN A 35 5.81 -1.73 13.19
CA ASN A 35 4.84 -0.63 13.13
C ASN A 35 3.73 -0.84 12.11
N GLY A 36 3.98 -1.64 11.10
CA GLY A 36 2.97 -1.86 10.07
C GLY A 36 3.44 -2.71 8.90
N LEU A 37 2.64 -2.67 7.87
CA LEU A 37 2.79 -3.47 6.66
C LEU A 37 2.87 -2.54 5.46
N THR A 38 3.81 -2.81 4.54
CA THR A 38 3.88 -2.11 3.26
C THR A 38 3.73 -3.11 2.12
N LEU A 39 2.80 -2.83 1.22
CA LEU A 39 2.58 -3.62 0.01
C LEU A 39 3.40 -3.02 -1.14
N LEU A 40 4.33 -3.79 -1.67
CA LEU A 40 5.28 -3.35 -2.69
C LEU A 40 5.35 -4.35 -3.85
N GLY A 41 5.85 -3.89 -4.98
CA GLY A 41 6.23 -4.72 -6.12
C GLY A 41 5.07 -5.42 -6.78
N GLY A 42 5.28 -6.06 -7.93
CA GLY A 42 4.26 -6.84 -8.61
C GLY A 42 2.88 -6.19 -8.74
N GLU A 43 2.76 -4.90 -8.65
CA GLU A 43 1.55 -4.08 -8.68
C GLU A 43 0.42 -4.62 -7.79
N PRO A 44 0.34 -4.22 -6.50
CA PRO A 44 -0.72 -4.67 -5.58
C PRO A 44 -2.15 -4.40 -6.06
N PHE A 45 -2.32 -3.39 -6.93
CA PHE A 45 -3.64 -3.00 -7.45
C PHE A 45 -3.99 -3.62 -8.81
N GLU A 46 -3.25 -4.60 -9.30
CA GLU A 46 -3.79 -5.47 -10.33
C GLU A 46 -5.02 -6.19 -9.77
N PRO A 47 -6.13 -6.30 -10.54
CA PRO A 47 -7.38 -6.88 -9.99
C PRO A 47 -7.21 -8.24 -9.32
N GLU A 48 -6.40 -9.13 -9.89
CA GLU A 48 -6.11 -10.43 -9.29
C GLU A 48 -5.45 -10.30 -7.92
N ASN A 49 -4.50 -9.36 -7.81
CA ASN A 49 -3.78 -9.12 -6.57
C ASN A 49 -4.69 -8.49 -5.53
N GLN A 50 -5.55 -7.56 -5.93
CA GLN A 50 -6.51 -6.96 -5.02
C GLN A 50 -7.42 -8.02 -4.40
N ARG A 51 -7.96 -8.93 -5.21
CA ARG A 51 -8.84 -10.00 -4.75
C ARG A 51 -8.14 -10.95 -3.78
N ALA A 52 -6.85 -11.19 -3.97
CA ALA A 52 -6.06 -12.02 -3.07
C ALA A 52 -5.71 -11.28 -1.77
N LEU A 53 -5.43 -9.99 -1.85
CA LEU A 53 -4.96 -9.19 -0.70
C LEU A 53 -6.08 -8.74 0.22
N VAL A 54 -7.28 -8.45 -0.29
CA VAL A 54 -8.35 -7.88 0.53
C VAL A 54 -8.71 -8.78 1.73
N PRO A 55 -8.90 -10.10 1.59
CA PRO A 55 -9.17 -10.95 2.75
C PRO A 55 -8.05 -10.90 3.80
N PHE A 56 -6.80 -10.87 3.35
CA PHE A 56 -5.65 -10.75 4.24
C PHE A 56 -5.63 -9.42 4.98
N LEU A 57 -5.87 -8.32 4.26
CA LEU A 57 -5.88 -6.99 4.87
C LEU A 57 -7.01 -6.84 5.90
N ARG A 58 -8.15 -7.47 5.66
CA ARG A 58 -9.23 -7.52 6.67
C ARG A 58 -8.74 -8.17 7.96
N ARG A 59 -8.02 -9.30 7.86
CA ARG A 59 -7.47 -10.00 9.01
C ARG A 59 -6.45 -9.13 9.75
N VAL A 60 -5.59 -8.42 9.01
CA VAL A 60 -4.62 -7.49 9.60
C VAL A 60 -5.33 -6.42 10.43
N ARG A 61 -6.38 -5.82 9.88
CA ARG A 61 -7.14 -4.79 10.60
C ARG A 61 -7.83 -5.33 11.85
N GLN A 62 -8.33 -6.56 11.81
CA GLN A 62 -8.97 -7.19 12.97
C GLN A 62 -7.98 -7.52 14.07
N MET A 63 -6.82 -8.06 13.70
CA MET A 63 -5.81 -8.51 14.67
C MET A 63 -4.92 -7.36 15.16
N TYR A 64 -4.62 -6.40 14.30
CA TYR A 64 -3.67 -5.33 14.59
C TYR A 64 -4.22 -3.97 14.18
N PRO A 65 -5.29 -3.48 14.83
CA PRO A 65 -5.96 -2.24 14.41
C PRO A 65 -5.06 -1.00 14.52
N ASP A 66 -4.02 -1.05 15.35
CA ASP A 66 -3.11 0.08 15.56
C ASP A 66 -1.92 0.09 14.60
N LYS A 67 -1.73 -0.98 13.82
CA LYS A 67 -0.64 -1.03 12.85
C LYS A 67 -1.05 -0.36 11.55
N THR A 68 -0.10 0.35 10.93
CA THR A 68 -0.37 1.07 9.68
C THR A 68 -0.17 0.17 8.46
N ILE A 69 -0.95 0.41 7.41
CA ILE A 69 -0.82 -0.30 6.15
C ILE A 69 -0.61 0.72 5.03
N TRP A 70 0.53 0.59 4.35
CA TRP A 70 0.90 1.39 3.20
C TRP A 70 0.81 0.55 1.94
N GLY A 71 0.27 1.12 0.88
CA GLY A 71 0.26 0.49 -0.43
C GLY A 71 0.98 1.35 -1.46
N PHE A 72 1.80 0.72 -2.30
CA PHE A 72 2.47 1.38 -3.41
C PHE A 72 1.84 0.89 -4.71
N SER A 73 1.46 1.83 -5.58
CA SER A 73 0.85 1.51 -6.86
C SER A 73 1.45 2.35 -7.99
N GLY A 74 1.61 1.75 -9.16
CA GLY A 74 1.90 2.49 -10.38
C GLY A 74 0.66 3.18 -10.96
N PHE A 75 -0.53 2.79 -10.53
CA PHE A 75 -1.77 3.46 -10.91
C PHE A 75 -1.99 4.69 -10.04
N THR A 76 -2.69 5.70 -10.60
CA THR A 76 -3.05 6.89 -9.82
C THR A 76 -4.34 6.64 -9.02
N TYR A 77 -4.55 7.45 -7.99
CA TYR A 77 -5.79 7.40 -7.21
C TYR A 77 -7.02 7.60 -8.09
N GLU A 78 -6.91 8.51 -9.08
CA GLU A 78 -7.98 8.78 -10.03
C GLU A 78 -8.30 7.55 -10.88
N GLU A 79 -7.29 6.80 -11.33
CA GLU A 79 -7.50 5.53 -12.05
C GLU A 79 -8.16 4.49 -11.14
N LEU A 80 -7.79 4.43 -9.88
CA LEU A 80 -8.34 3.45 -8.93
C LEU A 80 -9.78 3.77 -8.52
N THR A 81 -10.21 5.01 -8.65
CA THR A 81 -11.55 5.44 -8.24
C THR A 81 -12.50 5.70 -9.41
N SER A 82 -12.00 5.66 -10.64
CA SER A 82 -12.81 5.90 -11.84
C SER A 82 -13.31 4.58 -12.42
N ASP A 83 -14.61 4.51 -12.72
CA ASP A 83 -15.20 3.32 -13.33
C ASP A 83 -14.64 3.08 -14.73
N GLY A 84 -14.47 1.80 -15.06
CA GLY A 84 -14.04 1.38 -16.39
C GLY A 84 -12.54 1.40 -16.63
N THR A 85 -11.74 1.76 -15.64
CA THR A 85 -10.28 1.70 -15.74
C THR A 85 -9.77 0.27 -15.48
N HIS A 86 -8.55 -0.01 -15.95
CA HIS A 86 -7.96 -1.34 -15.79
C HIS A 86 -7.87 -1.82 -14.34
N PRO A 87 -7.36 -1.01 -13.38
CA PRO A 87 -7.20 -1.49 -12.00
C PRO A 87 -8.51 -1.56 -11.22
N ARG A 88 -9.56 -0.89 -11.68
CA ARG A 88 -10.82 -0.82 -10.94
C ARG A 88 -11.59 -2.14 -11.02
N CYS A 89 -11.87 -2.74 -9.89
CA CYS A 89 -12.67 -3.95 -9.78
C CYS A 89 -13.61 -3.86 -8.57
N GLU A 90 -14.35 -4.93 -8.30
CA GLU A 90 -15.37 -4.95 -7.24
C GLU A 90 -14.83 -4.78 -5.82
N VAL A 91 -13.54 -5.05 -5.61
CA VAL A 91 -12.92 -4.95 -4.28
C VAL A 91 -12.02 -3.71 -4.11
N THR A 92 -11.89 -2.87 -5.14
CA THR A 92 -10.97 -1.72 -5.10
C THR A 92 -11.32 -0.74 -3.98
N ASP A 93 -12.60 -0.39 -3.83
CA ASP A 93 -13.04 0.52 -2.78
C ASP A 93 -12.74 -0.04 -1.39
N GLU A 94 -12.98 -1.32 -1.19
CA GLU A 94 -12.67 -1.97 0.08
C GLU A 94 -11.15 -1.97 0.33
N MET A 95 -10.34 -2.31 -0.68
CA MET A 95 -8.89 -2.31 -0.53
C MET A 95 -8.38 -0.92 -0.14
N LEU A 96 -8.86 0.13 -0.79
CA LEU A 96 -8.49 1.50 -0.43
C LEU A 96 -8.93 1.84 1.01
N SER A 97 -10.07 1.34 1.45
CA SER A 97 -10.55 1.58 2.82
C SER A 97 -9.70 0.87 3.89
N LEU A 98 -8.98 -0.17 3.51
CA LEU A 98 -8.13 -0.94 4.42
C LEU A 98 -6.71 -0.37 4.54
N LEU A 99 -6.34 0.56 3.67
CA LEU A 99 -5.02 1.20 3.70
C LEU A 99 -5.06 2.52 4.48
N ASP A 100 -3.94 2.85 5.11
CA ASP A 100 -3.74 4.17 5.73
C ASP A 100 -3.13 5.15 4.74
N VAL A 101 -2.17 4.69 3.94
CA VAL A 101 -1.43 5.53 2.98
C VAL A 101 -1.32 4.82 1.65
N LEU A 102 -1.57 5.57 0.58
CA LEU A 102 -1.32 5.11 -0.79
C LEU A 102 -0.22 5.99 -1.40
N VAL A 103 0.83 5.36 -1.88
CA VAL A 103 1.85 6.03 -2.71
C VAL A 103 1.49 5.69 -4.14
N ASP A 104 0.98 6.66 -4.89
CA ASP A 104 0.43 6.44 -6.22
C ASP A 104 1.28 7.03 -7.33
N GLY A 105 1.08 6.51 -8.54
CA GLY A 105 1.73 6.99 -9.75
C GLY A 105 2.95 6.18 -10.13
N ARG A 106 3.21 6.11 -11.43
CA ARG A 106 4.34 5.35 -11.99
C ARG A 106 5.66 6.03 -11.67
N PHE A 107 6.70 5.23 -11.44
CA PHE A 107 8.05 5.76 -11.36
C PHE A 107 8.43 6.32 -12.75
N VAL A 108 8.84 7.58 -12.78
CA VAL A 108 9.29 8.27 -13.99
C VAL A 108 10.77 8.62 -13.83
N GLU A 109 11.64 8.02 -14.64
CA GLU A 109 13.09 8.17 -14.51
C GLU A 109 13.52 9.64 -14.62
N GLU A 110 12.91 10.42 -15.51
CA GLU A 110 13.20 11.84 -15.71
C GLU A 110 12.85 12.68 -14.48
N LEU A 111 11.98 12.18 -13.63
CA LEU A 111 11.55 12.84 -12.39
C LEU A 111 12.15 12.19 -11.15
N LYS A 112 13.09 11.26 -11.33
CA LYS A 112 13.79 10.61 -10.23
C LYS A 112 14.48 11.63 -9.33
N ASP A 113 14.26 11.48 -8.02
CA ASP A 113 14.83 12.37 -7.03
C ASP A 113 15.21 11.58 -5.79
N LEU A 114 16.50 11.42 -5.56
CA LEU A 114 17.04 10.66 -4.43
C LEU A 114 16.84 11.35 -3.09
N THR A 115 16.46 12.64 -3.10
CA THR A 115 16.15 13.39 -1.87
C THR A 115 14.75 13.11 -1.34
N LEU A 116 13.88 12.54 -2.17
CA LEU A 116 12.51 12.22 -1.76
C LEU A 116 12.47 11.07 -0.78
N ARG A 117 11.57 11.16 0.17
CA ARG A 117 11.33 10.12 1.16
C ARG A 117 10.07 9.34 0.77
N PHE A 118 10.16 8.00 0.81
CA PHE A 118 9.06 7.07 0.53
C PHE A 118 8.57 7.01 -0.93
N ARG A 119 9.19 7.73 -1.85
CA ARG A 119 8.85 7.67 -3.28
C ARG A 119 10.10 7.87 -4.11
N GLY A 120 10.08 7.38 -5.36
CA GLY A 120 11.25 7.38 -6.23
C GLY A 120 11.30 8.55 -7.20
N SER A 121 10.16 9.11 -7.57
CA SER A 121 10.06 10.22 -8.52
C SER A 121 9.08 11.27 -8.03
N SER A 122 9.26 12.51 -8.48
CA SER A 122 8.51 13.66 -7.96
C SER A 122 7.02 13.65 -8.33
N ASN A 123 6.64 12.89 -9.35
CA ASN A 123 5.23 12.75 -9.75
C ASN A 123 4.43 11.81 -8.83
N GLN A 124 5.10 10.98 -8.06
CA GLN A 124 4.43 10.08 -7.11
C GLN A 124 3.96 10.84 -5.89
N ARG A 125 2.78 10.48 -5.38
CA ARG A 125 2.12 11.21 -4.29
C ARG A 125 2.00 10.32 -3.05
N LEU A 126 2.15 10.92 -1.89
CA LEU A 126 1.92 10.27 -0.59
C LEU A 126 0.53 10.66 -0.10
N ILE A 127 -0.47 9.85 -0.40
CA ILE A 127 -1.87 10.14 -0.08
C ILE A 127 -2.21 9.59 1.29
N ASP A 128 -2.61 10.48 2.20
CA ASP A 128 -3.15 10.10 3.49
C ASP A 128 -4.63 9.72 3.30
N LEU A 129 -4.90 8.43 3.18
CA LEU A 129 -6.25 7.96 2.90
C LEU A 129 -7.21 8.21 4.06
N ASN A 130 -6.72 8.16 5.30
CA ASN A 130 -7.56 8.43 6.46
C ASN A 130 -8.03 9.89 6.48
N ALA A 131 -7.10 10.82 6.31
CA ALA A 131 -7.42 12.24 6.24
C ALA A 131 -8.29 12.56 5.02
N SER A 132 -8.03 11.91 3.89
CA SER A 132 -8.80 12.11 2.65
C SER A 132 -10.26 11.70 2.82
N ARG A 133 -10.51 10.58 3.50
CA ARG A 133 -11.89 10.14 3.78
C ARG A 133 -12.63 11.10 4.68
N GLN A 134 -11.97 11.63 5.70
CA GLN A 134 -12.57 12.59 6.64
C GLN A 134 -12.84 13.94 5.97
N ALA A 135 -11.95 14.40 5.12
CA ALA A 135 -12.05 15.71 4.47
C ALA A 135 -12.95 15.71 3.23
N GLY A 136 -13.21 14.55 2.62
CA GLY A 136 -13.93 14.45 1.36
C GLY A 136 -13.13 14.92 0.14
N CYS A 137 -11.82 15.11 0.27
CA CYS A 137 -10.90 15.49 -0.79
C CYS A 137 -9.52 14.87 -0.51
N LEU A 138 -8.64 14.83 -1.52
CA LEU A 138 -7.31 14.27 -1.35
C LEU A 138 -6.49 15.10 -0.35
N CYS A 139 -5.94 14.40 0.64
CA CYS A 139 -4.98 14.95 1.58
C CYS A 139 -3.67 14.18 1.45
N PHE A 140 -2.55 14.88 1.64
CA PHE A 140 -1.22 14.31 1.43
C PHE A 140 -0.43 14.34 2.73
N LEU A 141 0.46 13.35 2.88
CA LEU A 141 1.43 13.38 3.97
C LEU A 141 2.49 14.46 3.69
N PRO A 142 3.06 15.07 4.74
CA PRO A 142 4.15 16.03 4.56
C PRO A 142 5.33 15.40 3.83
N ASP A 143 5.82 16.08 2.79
CA ASP A 143 6.99 15.66 2.04
C ASP A 143 8.23 16.20 2.75
N ARG A 144 8.99 15.28 3.38
CA ARG A 144 10.24 15.64 4.06
C ARG A 144 11.42 15.01 3.33
N PRO A 145 12.47 15.77 3.02
CA PRO A 145 13.67 15.23 2.40
C PRO A 145 14.28 14.11 3.26
N ARG A 146 14.96 13.16 2.59
CA ARG A 146 15.74 12.13 3.29
C ARG A 146 16.79 12.81 4.17
N GLY A 147 16.90 12.36 5.41
CA GLY A 147 17.86 12.92 6.36
C GLY A 147 17.45 14.24 6.98
N GLY A 148 16.31 14.81 6.57
CA GLY A 148 15.69 15.95 7.24
C GLY A 148 15.09 15.53 8.58
N ARG A 149 15.32 16.28 9.61
CA ARG A 149 14.72 16.10 10.93
C ARG A 149 13.58 17.08 11.14
#